data_e5efadda3622d00d257d48175f3fad90
#
_entry.id   e5efadda3622d00d257d48175f3fad90
#
_cell.length_a   1.000
_cell.length_b   1.000
_cell.length_c   1.000
_cell.angle_alpha   90.00
_cell.angle_beta   90.00
_cell.angle_gamma   90.00
#
_symmetry.space_group_name_H-M   'P 1'
#
loop_
_entity.id
_entity.type
_entity.pdbx_description
1 polymer ?
#
loop_
_entity_poly.entity_id
_entity_poly.type
_entity_poly.pdbx_seq_one_letter_code
_entity_poly.pdbx_strand_id
1 'polypeptide(L)'
;RAGAGMTIIGAGGGGGKGGGGAARTPTTATDSLDSTQYAQVIDLISEGEIAGLKDGFKSIFLNNTPLQNPDGTFNFQNVTIYTRNGTQNQDAIPFAGVIEDERPVSVTVRNDGAVTRTITDSQTEAVRVTITVPRLERITNEGDTVGESARLQIAIQYNGGGFTTVIDDTIAGRSGDLYQRDYLIGLAGTFPVDVRVTRITPDSNDLRLANEFSWSSYTEIIYAKIAYPNSALVGIRIDAEQFNSIPSRSYRVRGVKVAVPSNATIDQTNGRITYAGVWNGTFGAAQWTSDPAWILWDLLTSRYGFGEHITAASLDKFAFFSASQYASELVLDGFGGYEPRFSCNCNIQTQEDAYKLINDMCSTFRVMPFWGLGSLTVAQDKPVDPAYLFTLANVTEEGFSYSNSSLKTRPNVAVVSYLDLELRDTVFEVVEDAENIAKYGVIKTEISAFACTSRGQARRIGEWIIYSERYENETITFTTSIDAGVVVRPGQVIEVADPVKAGARRG
;
A
#
# COMPACT_ATOMS: atom_id res chain seq x y z
N ARG A 1 28.27 -20.69 15.61
CA ARG A 1 29.27 -21.30 16.53
C ARG A 1 28.66 -22.59 17.05
N ALA A 2 29.28 -23.72 16.69
CA ALA A 2 28.94 -25.06 17.17
C ALA A 2 29.28 -25.20 18.66
N GLY A 3 28.32 -25.65 19.45
CA GLY A 3 28.52 -26.07 20.83
C GLY A 3 28.81 -27.56 20.87
N ALA A 4 29.99 -27.93 21.32
CA ALA A 4 30.45 -29.31 21.46
C ALA A 4 29.76 -29.99 22.66
N GLY A 5 29.14 -31.13 22.44
CA GLY A 5 28.65 -32.03 23.47
C GLY A 5 29.81 -32.70 24.19
N MET A 6 29.79 -32.63 25.53
CA MET A 6 30.77 -33.28 26.40
C MET A 6 30.24 -34.67 26.77
N THR A 7 30.86 -35.71 26.26
CA THR A 7 30.62 -37.10 26.65
C THR A 7 31.47 -37.41 27.87
N ILE A 8 30.80 -37.74 29.00
CA ILE A 8 31.48 -38.27 30.19
C ILE A 8 31.47 -39.78 30.10
N ILE A 9 32.64 -40.41 29.95
CA ILE A 9 32.85 -41.82 30.06
C ILE A 9 33.27 -42.11 31.50
N GLY A 10 32.44 -42.78 32.25
CA GLY A 10 32.76 -43.36 33.58
C GLY A 10 32.97 -44.85 33.44
N ALA A 11 34.20 -45.32 33.70
CA ALA A 11 34.53 -46.73 33.81
C ALA A 11 34.42 -47.17 35.26
N GLY A 12 33.95 -48.36 35.52
CA GLY A 12 33.99 -48.95 36.85
C GLY A 12 33.20 -50.24 36.94
N GLY A 13 33.91 -51.36 36.89
CA GLY A 13 33.41 -52.72 36.81
C GLY A 13 32.81 -53.31 38.09
N GLY A 14 32.33 -54.55 37.98
CA GLY A 14 32.10 -55.46 39.09
C GLY A 14 30.74 -56.15 39.01
N GLY A 15 30.76 -57.42 38.68
CA GLY A 15 29.67 -58.34 38.43
C GLY A 15 28.66 -58.52 39.51
N GLY A 16 27.44 -58.89 39.13
CA GLY A 16 26.34 -59.39 39.93
C GLY A 16 25.28 -59.94 38.99
N LYS A 17 25.18 -61.26 38.88
CA LYS A 17 24.05 -61.93 38.23
C LYS A 17 22.79 -61.69 39.06
N GLY A 18 21.84 -60.96 38.50
CA GLY A 18 20.48 -60.85 39.01
C GLY A 18 19.61 -60.42 37.83
N GLY A 19 18.75 -61.33 37.33
CA GLY A 19 17.79 -61.02 36.25
C GLY A 19 16.74 -60.05 36.75
N GLY A 20 16.99 -58.75 36.51
CA GLY A 20 16.03 -57.70 36.64
C GLY A 20 15.91 -57.03 35.25
N GLY A 21 14.74 -57.11 34.65
CA GLY A 21 14.49 -56.38 33.39
C GLY A 21 14.89 -54.93 33.56
N ALA A 22 15.59 -54.38 32.63
CA ALA A 22 15.95 -52.96 32.63
C ALA A 22 14.69 -52.13 32.94
N ALA A 23 14.75 -51.28 33.94
CA ALA A 23 13.65 -50.40 34.29
C ALA A 23 13.34 -49.53 33.05
N ARG A 24 12.17 -49.77 32.49
CA ARG A 24 11.71 -49.00 31.31
C ARG A 24 11.56 -47.55 31.76
N THR A 25 12.16 -46.63 31.01
CA THR A 25 11.94 -45.20 31.22
C THR A 25 10.60 -44.84 30.58
N PRO A 26 9.67 -44.23 31.34
CA PRO A 26 8.41 -43.76 30.78
C PRO A 26 8.65 -42.77 29.61
N THR A 27 7.82 -42.86 28.58
CA THR A 27 7.87 -41.98 27.39
C THR A 27 6.68 -41.03 27.41
N THR A 28 6.91 -39.83 26.90
CA THR A 28 5.85 -38.83 26.70
C THR A 28 5.62 -38.67 25.19
N ALA A 29 4.38 -38.88 24.72
CA ALA A 29 4.01 -38.59 23.35
C ALA A 29 4.16 -37.08 23.06
N THR A 30 4.48 -36.72 21.84
CA THR A 30 4.52 -35.32 21.44
C THR A 30 3.13 -34.70 21.42
N ASP A 31 3.03 -33.40 21.66
CA ASP A 31 1.76 -32.69 21.52
C ASP A 31 1.31 -32.75 20.05
N SER A 32 0.03 -32.97 19.86
CA SER A 32 -0.61 -33.11 18.54
C SER A 32 -1.80 -32.16 18.33
N LEU A 33 -2.09 -31.33 19.34
CA LEU A 33 -3.13 -30.31 19.30
C LEU A 33 -2.49 -28.94 19.44
N ASP A 34 -2.61 -28.15 18.38
CA ASP A 34 -2.13 -26.76 18.32
C ASP A 34 -3.33 -25.82 18.17
N SER A 35 -3.34 -24.75 18.95
CA SER A 35 -4.33 -23.69 18.82
C SER A 35 -3.87 -22.70 17.76
N THR A 36 -4.62 -22.57 16.67
CA THR A 36 -4.30 -21.59 15.62
C THR A 36 -4.99 -20.26 15.90
N GLN A 37 -4.24 -19.19 15.82
CA GLN A 37 -4.74 -17.82 15.96
C GLN A 37 -4.54 -17.04 14.68
N TYR A 38 -5.57 -16.31 14.23
CA TYR A 38 -5.51 -15.49 13.02
C TYR A 38 -5.62 -14.02 13.34
N ALA A 39 -4.74 -13.22 12.74
CA ALA A 39 -4.92 -11.77 12.67
C ALA A 39 -5.63 -11.40 11.37
N GLN A 40 -6.56 -10.46 11.43
CA GLN A 40 -7.30 -9.92 10.29
C GLN A 40 -7.07 -8.42 10.23
N VAL A 41 -6.61 -7.92 9.09
CA VAL A 41 -6.29 -6.51 8.88
C VAL A 41 -6.88 -6.04 7.56
N ILE A 42 -7.42 -4.83 7.54
CA ILE A 42 -7.86 -4.14 6.31
C ILE A 42 -7.04 -2.87 6.19
N ASP A 43 -6.32 -2.75 5.09
CA ASP A 43 -5.57 -1.55 4.74
C ASP A 43 -6.34 -0.76 3.66
N LEU A 44 -6.55 0.52 3.91
CA LEU A 44 -7.02 1.47 2.92
C LEU A 44 -5.85 1.84 2.01
N ILE A 45 -5.96 1.55 0.72
CA ILE A 45 -4.90 1.79 -0.26
C ILE A 45 -5.05 3.16 -0.92
N SER A 46 -6.27 3.51 -1.31
CA SER A 46 -6.56 4.76 -2.01
C SER A 46 -8.05 5.11 -1.95
N GLU A 47 -8.35 6.38 -1.97
CA GLU A 47 -9.65 6.85 -2.44
C GLU A 47 -9.65 6.90 -3.97
N GLY A 48 -10.80 6.61 -4.57
CA GLY A 48 -10.94 6.45 -6.02
C GLY A 48 -10.61 5.04 -6.50
N GLU A 49 -11.06 4.72 -7.71
CA GLU A 49 -10.84 3.42 -8.32
C GLU A 49 -9.41 3.28 -8.84
N ILE A 50 -8.66 2.29 -8.33
CA ILE A 50 -7.32 1.96 -8.79
C ILE A 50 -7.35 0.86 -9.88
N ALA A 51 -6.27 0.75 -10.65
CA ALA A 51 -6.13 -0.37 -11.59
C ALA A 51 -5.79 -1.70 -10.89
N GLY A 52 -5.38 -1.66 -9.62
CA GLY A 52 -5.13 -2.83 -8.79
C GLY A 52 -3.65 -3.08 -8.49
N LEU A 53 -3.36 -4.26 -7.97
CA LEU A 53 -1.98 -4.70 -7.71
C LEU A 53 -1.20 -4.85 -9.03
N LYS A 54 0.04 -4.35 -9.08
CA LYS A 54 0.86 -4.36 -10.31
C LYS A 54 1.09 -5.77 -10.84
N ASP A 55 1.52 -6.70 -9.99
CA ASP A 55 1.90 -8.07 -10.32
C ASP A 55 1.19 -9.11 -9.42
N GLY A 56 -0.07 -8.84 -9.04
CA GLY A 56 -0.86 -9.69 -8.15
C GLY A 56 -0.20 -9.84 -6.77
N PHE A 57 -0.15 -11.05 -6.23
CA PHE A 57 0.39 -11.31 -4.89
C PHE A 57 1.90 -11.05 -4.75
N LYS A 58 2.65 -11.00 -5.86
CA LYS A 58 4.06 -10.57 -5.88
C LYS A 58 4.24 -9.11 -5.49
N SER A 59 3.16 -8.33 -5.56
CA SER A 59 3.11 -6.91 -5.20
C SER A 59 2.73 -6.64 -3.75
N ILE A 60 2.57 -7.67 -2.92
CA ILE A 60 2.26 -7.57 -1.49
C ILE A 60 3.51 -7.96 -0.71
N PHE A 61 3.90 -7.15 0.26
CA PHE A 61 5.07 -7.39 1.09
C PHE A 61 4.69 -7.36 2.56
N LEU A 62 5.15 -8.37 3.31
CA LEU A 62 5.02 -8.48 4.76
C LEU A 62 6.42 -8.41 5.36
N ASN A 63 6.69 -7.44 6.24
CA ASN A 63 8.04 -7.16 6.77
C ASN A 63 9.11 -7.10 5.68
N ASN A 64 8.80 -6.40 4.56
CA ASN A 64 9.63 -6.28 3.36
C ASN A 64 9.86 -7.58 2.55
N THR A 65 9.35 -8.72 2.99
CA THR A 65 9.39 -9.97 2.23
C THR A 65 8.18 -10.07 1.32
N PRO A 66 8.32 -10.36 0.01
CA PRO A 66 7.18 -10.51 -0.87
C PRO A 66 6.31 -11.70 -0.43
N LEU A 67 4.98 -11.57 -0.53
CA LEU A 67 4.06 -12.66 -0.23
C LEU A 67 4.29 -13.85 -1.17
N GLN A 68 4.56 -13.58 -2.45
CA GLN A 68 4.82 -14.57 -3.49
C GLN A 68 6.11 -14.23 -4.24
N ASN A 69 6.96 -15.22 -4.44
CA ASN A 69 8.21 -15.12 -5.19
C ASN A 69 7.94 -15.02 -6.71
N PRO A 70 8.95 -14.60 -7.52
CA PRO A 70 8.85 -14.58 -8.99
C PRO A 70 8.48 -15.92 -9.63
N ASP A 71 8.90 -17.03 -9.04
CA ASP A 71 8.59 -18.40 -9.48
C ASP A 71 7.18 -18.88 -9.12
N GLY A 72 6.43 -18.08 -8.35
CA GLY A 72 5.06 -18.38 -7.92
C GLY A 72 4.94 -19.07 -6.57
N THR A 73 6.04 -19.42 -5.92
CA THR A 73 6.04 -19.98 -4.55
C THR A 73 5.68 -18.94 -3.53
N PHE A 74 5.01 -19.31 -2.44
CA PHE A 74 4.65 -18.42 -1.34
C PHE A 74 5.70 -18.46 -0.23
N ASN A 75 6.03 -17.30 0.33
CA ASN A 75 6.95 -17.18 1.46
C ASN A 75 6.24 -17.35 2.81
N PHE A 76 4.91 -17.26 2.84
CA PHE A 76 4.10 -17.38 4.03
C PHE A 76 2.99 -18.40 3.79
N GLN A 77 2.66 -19.19 4.83
CA GLN A 77 1.57 -20.17 4.79
C GLN A 77 0.31 -19.59 5.44
N ASN A 78 -0.85 -20.16 5.11
CA ASN A 78 -2.13 -19.81 5.72
C ASN A 78 -2.46 -18.29 5.66
N VAL A 79 -2.02 -17.61 4.59
CA VAL A 79 -2.36 -16.21 4.32
C VAL A 79 -3.50 -16.16 3.31
N THR A 80 -4.57 -15.44 3.64
CA THR A 80 -5.69 -15.20 2.71
C THR A 80 -5.75 -13.71 2.39
N ILE A 81 -5.84 -13.38 1.10
CA ILE A 81 -5.86 -12.01 0.60
C ILE A 81 -7.20 -11.71 -0.06
N TYR A 82 -7.76 -10.57 0.26
CA TYR A 82 -8.93 -9.97 -0.36
C TYR A 82 -8.57 -8.61 -0.93
N THR A 83 -8.87 -8.36 -2.19
CA THR A 83 -8.62 -7.07 -2.83
C THR A 83 -9.92 -6.43 -3.28
N ARG A 84 -10.02 -5.11 -3.12
CA ARG A 84 -11.09 -4.28 -3.66
C ARG A 84 -10.46 -3.07 -4.33
N ASN A 85 -10.80 -2.85 -5.58
CA ASN A 85 -10.15 -1.80 -6.38
C ASN A 85 -10.79 -0.41 -6.23
N GLY A 86 -11.79 -0.24 -5.38
CA GLY A 86 -12.44 1.06 -5.18
C GLY A 86 -13.58 1.33 -6.16
N THR A 87 -14.25 0.31 -6.66
CA THR A 87 -15.46 0.50 -7.48
C THR A 87 -16.67 0.90 -6.63
N GLN A 88 -17.62 1.62 -7.24
CA GLN A 88 -18.84 2.06 -6.54
C GLN A 88 -19.65 0.89 -5.94
N ASN A 89 -19.72 -0.23 -6.64
CA ASN A 89 -20.55 -1.40 -6.29
C ASN A 89 -19.73 -2.62 -5.89
N GLN A 90 -18.60 -2.40 -5.22
CA GLN A 90 -17.76 -3.52 -4.78
C GLN A 90 -18.37 -4.27 -3.60
N ASP A 91 -18.09 -5.57 -3.51
CA ASP A 91 -18.49 -6.39 -2.38
C ASP A 91 -17.68 -6.07 -1.12
N ALA A 92 -18.27 -6.26 0.05
CA ALA A 92 -17.55 -6.18 1.31
C ALA A 92 -16.44 -7.24 1.39
N ILE A 93 -15.35 -6.92 2.10
CA ILE A 93 -14.38 -7.93 2.54
C ILE A 93 -15.07 -8.77 3.63
N PRO A 94 -14.96 -10.11 3.65
CA PRO A 94 -15.75 -10.98 4.54
C PRO A 94 -15.68 -10.66 6.03
N PHE A 95 -14.59 -10.03 6.47
CA PHE A 95 -14.41 -9.60 7.87
C PHE A 95 -14.49 -8.07 8.06
N ALA A 96 -14.90 -7.31 7.02
CA ALA A 96 -15.11 -5.86 7.13
C ALA A 96 -16.43 -5.58 7.87
N GLY A 97 -16.33 -4.84 8.96
CA GLY A 97 -17.50 -4.46 9.76
C GLY A 97 -18.09 -5.61 10.57
N VAL A 98 -17.29 -6.63 10.90
CA VAL A 98 -17.70 -7.66 11.87
C VAL A 98 -17.66 -7.05 13.27
N ILE A 99 -18.78 -7.07 13.93
CA ILE A 99 -18.92 -6.67 15.33
C ILE A 99 -18.91 -7.96 16.15
N GLU A 100 -17.98 -8.09 17.06
CA GLU A 100 -17.83 -9.23 17.98
C GLU A 100 -18.01 -8.76 19.40
N ASP A 101 -19.01 -9.33 20.12
CA ASP A 101 -19.25 -9.12 21.54
C ASP A 101 -18.99 -10.41 22.28
N GLU A 102 -17.80 -10.52 22.88
CA GLU A 102 -17.39 -11.70 23.62
C GLU A 102 -17.89 -11.65 25.06
N ARG A 103 -18.60 -12.71 25.46
CA ARG A 103 -19.14 -12.87 26.80
C ARG A 103 -18.55 -14.09 27.51
N PRO A 104 -17.94 -13.90 28.68
CA PRO A 104 -17.34 -15.00 29.42
C PRO A 104 -18.40 -15.95 29.96
N VAL A 105 -18.13 -17.24 29.90
CA VAL A 105 -18.93 -18.32 30.54
C VAL A 105 -18.19 -18.97 31.69
N SER A 106 -16.93 -19.38 31.42
CA SER A 106 -15.97 -19.93 32.39
C SER A 106 -16.53 -21.08 33.25
N VAL A 107 -17.27 -22.00 32.65
CA VAL A 107 -17.89 -23.14 33.33
C VAL A 107 -17.33 -24.45 32.78
N THR A 108 -16.83 -25.32 33.70
CA THR A 108 -16.47 -26.68 33.32
C THR A 108 -17.73 -27.46 32.97
N VAL A 109 -17.75 -28.07 31.75
CA VAL A 109 -18.88 -28.86 31.29
C VAL A 109 -18.75 -30.28 31.72
N ARG A 110 -19.73 -30.74 32.52
CA ARG A 110 -19.79 -32.10 33.05
C ARG A 110 -20.76 -32.98 32.28
N ASN A 111 -20.57 -34.27 32.31
CA ASN A 111 -21.43 -35.22 31.61
C ASN A 111 -22.87 -35.25 32.17
N ASP A 112 -23.03 -34.96 33.47
CA ASP A 112 -24.30 -34.93 34.17
C ASP A 112 -25.07 -33.62 34.07
N GLY A 113 -24.47 -32.56 33.45
CA GLY A 113 -25.07 -31.25 33.36
C GLY A 113 -24.66 -30.44 32.12
N ALA A 114 -25.61 -30.21 31.21
CA ALA A 114 -25.37 -29.32 30.09
C ALA A 114 -25.37 -27.84 30.51
N VAL A 115 -24.53 -27.03 29.89
CA VAL A 115 -24.44 -25.58 30.14
C VAL A 115 -25.16 -24.85 29.00
N THR A 116 -26.10 -23.95 29.37
CA THR A 116 -26.89 -23.17 28.37
C THR A 116 -26.66 -21.67 28.58
N ARG A 117 -26.59 -20.93 27.49
CA ARG A 117 -26.59 -19.46 27.44
C ARG A 117 -27.59 -18.97 26.40
N THR A 118 -28.24 -17.86 26.71
CA THR A 118 -29.31 -17.28 25.86
C THR A 118 -28.78 -16.02 25.17
N ILE A 119 -28.93 -15.94 23.85
CA ILE A 119 -28.67 -14.77 23.00
C ILE A 119 -30.00 -14.09 22.75
N THR A 120 -30.10 -12.82 23.11
CA THR A 120 -31.34 -12.04 23.00
C THR A 120 -31.30 -11.01 21.88
N ASP A 121 -30.09 -10.60 21.44
CA ASP A 121 -29.94 -9.64 20.36
C ASP A 121 -30.29 -10.27 19.00
N SER A 122 -31.41 -9.82 18.45
CA SER A 122 -31.92 -10.30 17.15
C SER A 122 -31.08 -9.90 15.93
N GLN A 123 -30.08 -9.04 16.12
CA GLN A 123 -29.12 -8.68 15.05
C GLN A 123 -27.95 -9.68 14.96
N THR A 124 -27.81 -10.56 15.93
CA THR A 124 -26.74 -11.57 15.93
C THR A 124 -26.95 -12.57 14.78
N GLU A 125 -26.02 -12.61 13.83
CA GLU A 125 -26.06 -13.53 12.68
C GLU A 125 -25.28 -14.82 12.90
N ALA A 126 -24.33 -14.82 13.83
CA ALA A 126 -23.57 -16.01 14.21
C ALA A 126 -23.12 -15.95 15.68
N VAL A 127 -22.83 -17.13 16.25
CA VAL A 127 -22.20 -17.27 17.56
C VAL A 127 -20.93 -18.11 17.45
N ARG A 128 -19.86 -17.64 18.05
CA ARG A 128 -18.63 -18.42 18.25
C ARG A 128 -18.64 -18.98 19.68
N VAL A 129 -18.52 -20.29 19.81
CA VAL A 129 -18.41 -20.99 21.10
C VAL A 129 -16.97 -21.40 21.29
N THR A 130 -16.31 -20.88 22.33
CA THR A 130 -14.90 -21.19 22.65
C THR A 130 -14.81 -22.22 23.75
N ILE A 131 -14.25 -23.37 23.42
CA ILE A 131 -14.00 -24.48 24.35
C ILE A 131 -12.52 -24.50 24.73
N THR A 132 -12.23 -24.54 26.02
CA THR A 132 -10.86 -24.63 26.53
C THR A 132 -10.66 -25.97 27.23
N VAL A 133 -9.60 -26.67 26.81
CA VAL A 133 -9.11 -27.91 27.39
C VAL A 133 -7.79 -27.59 28.07
N PRO A 134 -7.73 -27.60 29.42
CA PRO A 134 -6.50 -27.26 30.15
C PRO A 134 -5.35 -28.21 29.83
N ARG A 135 -5.69 -29.51 29.68
CA ARG A 135 -4.76 -30.58 29.34
C ARG A 135 -5.54 -31.75 28.76
N LEU A 136 -4.99 -32.43 27.73
CA LEU A 136 -5.59 -33.63 27.15
C LEU A 136 -4.55 -34.73 27.05
N GLU A 137 -4.53 -35.59 28.06
CA GLU A 137 -3.56 -36.69 28.15
C GLU A 137 -3.99 -37.75 29.16
N ARG A 138 -3.38 -38.93 29.06
CA ARG A 138 -3.52 -40.01 30.03
C ARG A 138 -2.17 -40.64 30.34
N ILE A 139 -1.94 -40.93 31.62
CA ILE A 139 -0.79 -41.69 32.10
C ILE A 139 -1.17 -43.16 32.12
N THR A 140 -0.49 -44.01 31.36
CA THR A 140 -0.72 -45.46 31.33
C THR A 140 -0.22 -46.13 32.61
N ASN A 141 -0.55 -47.42 32.79
CA ASN A 141 -0.04 -48.20 33.93
C ASN A 141 1.48 -48.35 33.93
N GLU A 142 2.09 -48.26 32.76
CA GLU A 142 3.53 -48.33 32.54
C GLU A 142 4.23 -46.97 32.74
N GLY A 143 3.47 -45.92 33.07
CA GLY A 143 3.96 -44.57 33.31
C GLY A 143 4.09 -43.69 32.06
N ASP A 144 3.77 -44.20 30.86
CA ASP A 144 3.82 -43.41 29.61
C ASP A 144 2.68 -42.38 29.58
N THR A 145 2.97 -41.19 29.07
CA THR A 145 1.96 -40.17 28.80
C THR A 145 1.53 -40.27 27.33
N VAL A 146 0.24 -40.52 27.13
CA VAL A 146 -0.38 -40.68 25.80
C VAL A 146 -1.51 -39.69 25.60
N GLY A 147 -1.93 -39.49 24.35
CA GLY A 147 -3.10 -38.66 24.00
C GLY A 147 -4.41 -39.27 24.54
N GLU A 148 -5.43 -38.40 24.63
CA GLU A 148 -6.78 -38.78 25.08
C GLU A 148 -7.83 -38.07 24.22
N SER A 149 -9.10 -38.24 24.51
CA SER A 149 -10.21 -37.62 23.80
C SER A 149 -11.32 -37.12 24.73
N ALA A 150 -11.98 -36.05 24.27
CA ALA A 150 -13.18 -35.52 24.88
C ALA A 150 -14.21 -35.19 23.79
N ARG A 151 -15.38 -35.83 23.83
CA ARG A 151 -16.49 -35.60 22.91
C ARG A 151 -17.48 -34.63 23.51
N LEU A 152 -17.90 -33.66 22.70
CA LEU A 152 -18.90 -32.67 23.06
C LEU A 152 -19.97 -32.54 21.96
N GLN A 153 -21.12 -32.03 22.33
CA GLN A 153 -22.15 -31.56 21.41
C GLN A 153 -22.54 -30.12 21.69
N ILE A 154 -22.79 -29.34 20.65
CA ILE A 154 -23.41 -28.03 20.76
C ILE A 154 -24.75 -28.08 20.05
N ALA A 155 -25.78 -27.66 20.78
CA ALA A 155 -27.15 -27.63 20.27
C ALA A 155 -27.73 -26.22 20.40
N ILE A 156 -28.58 -25.87 19.46
CA ILE A 156 -29.28 -24.60 19.39
C ILE A 156 -30.78 -24.80 19.50
N GLN A 157 -31.44 -23.90 20.23
CA GLN A 157 -32.89 -23.81 20.31
C GLN A 157 -33.31 -22.38 19.95
N TYR A 158 -34.23 -22.23 19.01
CA TYR A 158 -34.86 -20.97 18.63
C TYR A 158 -36.19 -20.81 19.34
N ASN A 159 -36.36 -19.69 20.06
CA ASN A 159 -37.62 -19.29 20.70
C ASN A 159 -38.37 -20.43 21.41
N GLY A 160 -37.65 -21.27 22.16
CA GLY A 160 -38.27 -22.37 22.89
C GLY A 160 -38.71 -23.59 22.08
N GLY A 161 -38.41 -23.67 20.78
CA GLY A 161 -38.83 -24.69 19.83
C GLY A 161 -38.20 -26.09 19.98
N GLY A 162 -37.27 -26.27 20.95
CA GLY A 162 -36.55 -27.48 21.14
C GLY A 162 -35.10 -27.43 20.63
N PHE A 163 -34.19 -28.15 21.30
CA PHE A 163 -32.76 -28.16 20.93
C PHE A 163 -32.48 -29.06 19.74
N THR A 164 -31.75 -28.53 18.78
CA THR A 164 -31.19 -29.26 17.63
C THR A 164 -29.67 -29.25 17.73
N THR A 165 -29.03 -30.41 17.70
CA THR A 165 -27.57 -30.52 17.71
C THR A 165 -27.04 -30.02 16.35
N VAL A 166 -26.14 -29.03 16.41
CA VAL A 166 -25.47 -28.43 15.26
C VAL A 166 -24.00 -28.78 15.15
N ILE A 167 -23.36 -29.10 16.27
CA ILE A 167 -22.00 -29.61 16.34
C ILE A 167 -21.98 -30.90 17.16
N ASP A 168 -21.30 -31.91 16.67
CA ASP A 168 -20.94 -33.13 17.39
C ASP A 168 -19.49 -33.43 17.06
N ASP A 169 -18.59 -33.17 17.99
CA ASP A 169 -17.16 -33.23 17.73
C ASP A 169 -16.42 -33.96 18.87
N THR A 170 -15.31 -34.57 18.51
CA THR A 170 -14.38 -35.22 19.41
C THR A 170 -13.02 -34.57 19.32
N ILE A 171 -12.64 -33.81 20.35
CA ILE A 171 -11.27 -33.33 20.52
C ILE A 171 -10.41 -34.50 20.88
N ALA A 172 -9.51 -34.95 20.05
CA ALA A 172 -8.66 -36.12 20.25
C ALA A 172 -7.20 -35.78 19.92
N GLY A 173 -6.29 -36.19 20.79
CA GLY A 173 -4.86 -35.93 20.64
C GLY A 173 -4.19 -35.82 22.01
N ARG A 174 -2.97 -35.29 22.01
CA ARG A 174 -2.28 -34.91 23.24
C ARG A 174 -2.04 -33.40 23.25
N SER A 175 -2.31 -32.78 24.39
CA SER A 175 -1.85 -31.43 24.72
C SER A 175 -1.44 -31.40 26.19
N GLY A 176 -0.18 -31.07 26.44
CA GLY A 176 0.35 -30.85 27.80
C GLY A 176 0.02 -29.47 28.33
N ASP A 177 -0.32 -28.55 27.42
CA ASP A 177 -0.65 -27.14 27.67
C ASP A 177 -2.12 -26.87 27.36
N LEU A 178 -2.56 -25.65 27.67
CA LEU A 178 -3.90 -25.18 27.41
C LEU A 178 -4.19 -25.17 25.91
N TYR A 179 -5.23 -25.91 25.48
CA TYR A 179 -5.73 -25.95 24.12
C TYR A 179 -7.09 -25.27 24.02
N GLN A 180 -7.29 -24.44 23.02
CA GLN A 180 -8.57 -23.81 22.72
C GLN A 180 -9.08 -24.19 21.33
N ARG A 181 -10.40 -24.39 21.24
CA ARG A 181 -11.09 -24.66 19.97
C ARG A 181 -12.37 -23.88 19.87
N ASP A 182 -12.50 -23.18 18.75
CA ASP A 182 -13.66 -22.37 18.42
C ASP A 182 -14.61 -23.10 17.48
N TYR A 183 -15.92 -22.96 17.76
CA TYR A 183 -16.99 -23.43 16.90
C TYR A 183 -17.86 -22.26 16.48
N LEU A 184 -17.78 -21.90 15.18
CA LEU A 184 -18.59 -20.84 14.59
C LEU A 184 -19.90 -21.42 14.06
N ILE A 185 -21.03 -20.88 14.53
CA ILE A 185 -22.38 -21.38 14.22
C ILE A 185 -23.20 -20.21 13.72
N GLY A 186 -23.71 -20.31 12.46
CA GLY A 186 -24.65 -19.32 11.89
C GLY A 186 -26.02 -19.44 12.53
N LEU A 187 -26.64 -18.30 12.83
CA LEU A 187 -27.99 -18.20 13.41
C LEU A 187 -28.95 -17.74 12.32
N ALA A 188 -30.02 -18.50 12.10
CA ALA A 188 -31.00 -18.24 11.04
C ALA A 188 -32.48 -18.35 11.49
N GLY A 189 -32.71 -18.33 12.80
CA GLY A 189 -34.03 -18.53 13.37
C GLY A 189 -34.58 -17.34 14.18
N THR A 190 -35.69 -17.54 14.82
CA THR A 190 -36.36 -16.52 15.67
C THR A 190 -35.72 -16.46 17.04
N PHE A 191 -35.38 -15.27 17.51
CA PHE A 191 -34.84 -15.02 18.85
C PHE A 191 -35.92 -15.07 19.95
N PRO A 192 -35.54 -15.35 21.22
CA PRO A 192 -34.19 -15.59 21.68
C PRO A 192 -33.61 -16.95 21.22
N VAL A 193 -32.27 -17.07 21.18
CA VAL A 193 -31.58 -18.29 20.81
C VAL A 193 -30.81 -18.82 22.01
N ASP A 194 -31.11 -20.06 22.38
CA ASP A 194 -30.35 -20.76 23.43
C ASP A 194 -29.27 -21.62 22.80
N VAL A 195 -28.05 -21.43 23.26
CA VAL A 195 -26.88 -22.25 22.90
C VAL A 195 -26.55 -23.14 24.06
N ARG A 196 -26.50 -24.46 23.84
CA ARG A 196 -26.24 -25.47 24.84
C ARG A 196 -25.03 -26.30 24.50
N VAL A 197 -24.06 -26.36 25.41
CA VAL A 197 -22.87 -27.24 25.32
C VAL A 197 -23.07 -28.42 26.26
N THR A 198 -22.88 -29.62 25.73
CA THR A 198 -23.03 -30.88 26.46
C THR A 198 -21.75 -31.72 26.33
N ARG A 199 -21.26 -32.25 27.44
CA ARG A 199 -20.19 -33.23 27.46
C ARG A 199 -20.76 -34.63 27.26
N ILE A 200 -20.23 -35.35 26.27
CA ILE A 200 -20.65 -36.72 25.96
C ILE A 200 -19.71 -37.73 26.59
N THR A 201 -18.41 -37.44 26.61
CA THR A 201 -17.43 -38.30 27.33
C THR A 201 -17.76 -38.34 28.81
N PRO A 202 -17.85 -39.53 29.46
CA PRO A 202 -18.10 -39.64 30.90
C PRO A 202 -17.04 -38.87 31.72
N ASP A 203 -17.46 -38.33 32.86
CA ASP A 203 -16.54 -37.77 33.83
C ASP A 203 -15.70 -38.85 34.49
N SER A 204 -14.48 -38.53 34.88
CA SER A 204 -13.56 -39.46 35.56
C SER A 204 -12.93 -38.82 36.77
N ASN A 205 -12.77 -39.62 37.82
CA ASN A 205 -12.01 -39.23 39.01
C ASN A 205 -10.58 -39.82 39.01
N ASP A 206 -10.15 -40.44 37.88
CA ASP A 206 -8.78 -40.96 37.75
C ASP A 206 -7.81 -39.81 37.58
N LEU A 207 -6.93 -39.59 38.55
CA LEU A 207 -5.90 -38.52 38.49
C LEU A 207 -4.89 -38.68 37.37
N ARG A 208 -4.85 -39.84 36.70
CA ARG A 208 -4.00 -40.11 35.52
C ARG A 208 -4.68 -39.76 34.23
N LEU A 209 -5.95 -39.33 34.24
CA LEU A 209 -6.73 -38.94 33.10
C LEU A 209 -7.06 -37.45 33.15
N ALA A 210 -6.54 -36.69 32.22
CA ALA A 210 -6.86 -35.29 32.03
C ALA A 210 -7.60 -35.13 30.70
N ASN A 211 -8.92 -34.97 30.73
CA ASN A 211 -9.77 -34.74 29.57
C ASN A 211 -10.96 -33.81 29.87
N GLU A 212 -10.85 -33.04 30.93
CA GLU A 212 -11.87 -32.02 31.26
C GLU A 212 -11.79 -30.88 30.25
N PHE A 213 -12.94 -30.27 29.98
CA PHE A 213 -13.01 -29.03 29.22
C PHE A 213 -14.02 -28.08 29.85
N SER A 214 -13.84 -26.80 29.58
CA SER A 214 -14.76 -25.74 29.98
C SER A 214 -15.27 -24.98 28.76
N TRP A 215 -16.50 -24.50 28.85
CA TRP A 215 -17.00 -23.46 27.97
C TRP A 215 -16.48 -22.13 28.48
N SER A 216 -15.46 -21.56 27.79
CA SER A 216 -14.75 -20.36 28.23
C SER A 216 -15.54 -19.11 27.99
N SER A 217 -16.02 -18.95 26.76
CA SER A 217 -16.79 -17.79 26.31
C SER A 217 -17.67 -18.12 25.12
N TYR A 218 -18.63 -17.28 24.85
CA TYR A 218 -19.29 -17.18 23.54
C TYR A 218 -19.22 -15.76 23.01
N THR A 219 -19.09 -15.64 21.70
CA THR A 219 -19.03 -14.34 21.01
C THR A 219 -20.23 -14.19 20.10
N GLU A 220 -21.04 -13.15 20.33
CA GLU A 220 -22.11 -12.76 19.42
C GLU A 220 -21.52 -12.02 18.25
N ILE A 221 -21.85 -12.40 17.02
CA ILE A 221 -21.26 -11.87 15.78
C ILE A 221 -22.34 -11.27 14.90
N ILE A 222 -22.12 -10.02 14.51
CA ILE A 222 -22.96 -9.28 13.56
C ILE A 222 -22.11 -8.90 12.34
N TYR A 223 -22.54 -9.26 11.14
CA TYR A 223 -21.85 -8.97 9.88
C TYR A 223 -22.39 -7.70 9.25
N ALA A 224 -21.83 -6.55 9.58
CA ALA A 224 -22.27 -5.28 9.03
C ALA A 224 -22.00 -5.11 7.51
N LYS A 225 -21.22 -5.99 6.90
CA LYS A 225 -20.94 -6.06 5.44
C LYS A 225 -20.59 -4.71 4.82
N ILE A 226 -19.66 -3.99 5.44
CA ILE A 226 -19.23 -2.66 5.00
C ILE A 226 -18.39 -2.79 3.72
N ALA A 227 -18.92 -2.29 2.61
CA ALA A 227 -18.29 -2.43 1.29
C ALA A 227 -17.27 -1.35 0.95
N TYR A 228 -17.27 -0.20 1.67
CA TYR A 228 -16.41 0.96 1.40
C TYR A 228 -16.41 1.37 -0.09
N PRO A 229 -17.55 1.85 -0.65
CA PRO A 229 -17.62 2.30 -2.03
C PRO A 229 -16.57 3.35 -2.34
N ASN A 230 -15.99 3.32 -3.54
CA ASN A 230 -14.92 4.21 -4.03
C ASN A 230 -13.62 4.20 -3.21
N SER A 231 -13.41 3.19 -2.35
CA SER A 231 -12.17 3.03 -1.59
C SER A 231 -11.49 1.72 -1.95
N ALA A 232 -10.26 1.79 -2.42
CA ALA A 232 -9.47 0.61 -2.71
C ALA A 232 -8.89 0.01 -1.42
N LEU A 233 -9.09 -1.29 -1.21
CA LEU A 233 -8.75 -1.98 0.02
C LEU A 233 -7.95 -3.26 -0.25
N VAL A 234 -7.09 -3.60 0.69
CA VAL A 234 -6.52 -4.95 0.81
C VAL A 234 -6.82 -5.49 2.19
N GLY A 235 -7.57 -6.58 2.23
CA GLY A 235 -7.81 -7.35 3.44
C GLY A 235 -6.86 -8.52 3.52
N ILE A 236 -6.23 -8.72 4.67
CA ILE A 236 -5.30 -9.82 4.91
C ILE A 236 -5.72 -10.57 6.16
N ARG A 237 -5.83 -11.89 6.04
CA ARG A 237 -5.94 -12.82 7.16
C ARG A 237 -4.65 -13.62 7.25
N ILE A 238 -3.99 -13.56 8.40
CA ILE A 238 -2.64 -14.11 8.64
C ILE A 238 -2.69 -15.07 9.80
N ASP A 239 -2.02 -16.21 9.68
CA ASP A 239 -1.74 -17.10 10.80
C ASP A 239 -0.72 -16.43 11.74
N ALA A 240 -1.13 -16.25 13.01
CA ALA A 240 -0.34 -15.51 13.98
C ALA A 240 0.96 -16.22 14.39
N GLU A 241 1.05 -17.54 14.20
CA GLU A 241 2.25 -18.31 14.56
C GLU A 241 3.49 -17.92 13.74
N GLN A 242 3.30 -17.42 12.53
CA GLN A 242 4.40 -17.03 11.64
C GLN A 242 5.00 -15.66 11.98
N PHE A 243 4.38 -14.90 12.88
CA PHE A 243 4.77 -13.53 13.18
C PHE A 243 4.72 -13.25 14.68
N ASN A 244 5.78 -12.65 15.23
CA ASN A 244 5.81 -12.22 16.63
C ASN A 244 4.89 -11.00 16.92
N SER A 245 4.43 -10.32 15.86
CA SER A 245 3.50 -9.19 15.90
C SER A 245 2.86 -9.04 14.52
N ILE A 246 1.81 -8.22 14.41
CA ILE A 246 1.23 -7.90 13.10
C ILE A 246 2.33 -7.33 12.19
N PRO A 247 2.65 -7.98 11.04
CA PRO A 247 3.74 -7.54 10.18
C PRO A 247 3.45 -6.17 9.56
N SER A 248 4.50 -5.41 9.28
CA SER A 248 4.40 -4.22 8.43
C SER A 248 4.01 -4.65 7.02
N ARG A 249 3.15 -3.86 6.37
CA ARG A 249 2.61 -4.19 5.05
C ARG A 249 2.93 -3.08 4.07
N SER A 250 3.31 -3.46 2.86
CA SER A 250 3.46 -2.53 1.75
C SER A 250 2.97 -3.15 0.45
N TYR A 251 2.50 -2.31 -0.47
CA TYR A 251 1.81 -2.73 -1.67
C TYR A 251 2.36 -1.99 -2.89
N ARG A 252 2.60 -2.71 -3.99
CA ARG A 252 2.93 -2.12 -5.28
C ARG A 252 1.68 -2.10 -6.14
N VAL A 253 1.11 -0.93 -6.34
CA VAL A 253 -0.17 -0.76 -7.04
C VAL A 253 -0.01 0.04 -8.33
N ARG A 254 -0.87 -0.23 -9.30
CA ARG A 254 -1.22 0.73 -10.34
C ARG A 254 -2.33 1.60 -9.77
N GLY A 255 -2.01 2.88 -9.56
CA GLY A 255 -2.83 3.81 -8.79
C GLY A 255 -4.19 4.14 -9.43
N VAL A 256 -4.73 5.28 -9.02
CA VAL A 256 -6.05 5.76 -9.45
C VAL A 256 -6.14 5.84 -10.97
N LYS A 257 -7.27 5.39 -11.51
CA LYS A 257 -7.60 5.55 -12.92
C LYS A 257 -8.07 6.96 -13.18
N VAL A 258 -7.49 7.63 -14.17
CA VAL A 258 -7.81 8.99 -14.56
C VAL A 258 -8.42 9.02 -15.96
N ALA A 259 -9.28 10.00 -16.23
CA ALA A 259 -9.83 10.22 -17.56
C ALA A 259 -8.72 10.67 -18.52
N VAL A 260 -8.56 9.96 -19.64
CA VAL A 260 -7.56 10.27 -20.67
C VAL A 260 -8.24 10.63 -21.99
N PRO A 261 -7.57 11.34 -22.90
CA PRO A 261 -8.11 11.63 -24.23
C PRO A 261 -8.62 10.38 -24.96
N SER A 262 -9.72 10.51 -25.70
CA SER A 262 -10.36 9.39 -26.41
C SER A 262 -9.47 8.75 -27.48
N ASN A 263 -8.45 9.45 -27.97
CA ASN A 263 -7.46 8.97 -28.94
C ASN A 263 -6.16 8.45 -28.29
N ALA A 264 -6.14 8.32 -26.94
CA ALA A 264 -4.99 7.88 -26.19
C ALA A 264 -4.89 6.34 -26.18
N THR A 265 -3.66 5.83 -26.22
CA THR A 265 -3.32 4.42 -25.94
C THR A 265 -2.24 4.42 -24.86
N ILE A 266 -2.43 3.57 -23.85
CA ILE A 266 -1.53 3.50 -22.69
C ILE A 266 -0.74 2.19 -22.70
N ASP A 267 0.58 2.31 -22.61
CA ASP A 267 1.46 1.19 -22.32
C ASP A 267 1.26 0.73 -20.87
N GLN A 268 0.69 -0.44 -20.69
CA GLN A 268 0.40 -1.00 -19.36
C GLN A 268 1.65 -1.40 -18.57
N THR A 269 2.82 -1.37 -19.17
CA THR A 269 4.08 -1.69 -18.48
C THR A 269 4.57 -0.52 -17.63
N ASN A 270 4.53 0.69 -18.19
CA ASN A 270 5.11 1.90 -17.59
C ASN A 270 4.14 3.09 -17.47
N GLY A 271 2.90 2.95 -17.96
CA GLY A 271 1.88 3.99 -17.90
C GLY A 271 2.04 5.12 -18.94
N ARG A 272 2.96 4.97 -19.91
CA ARG A 272 3.19 5.95 -20.97
C ARG A 272 1.97 6.07 -21.91
N ILE A 273 1.59 7.29 -22.23
CA ILE A 273 0.54 7.58 -23.21
C ILE A 273 1.13 7.79 -24.60
N THR A 274 0.41 7.33 -25.63
CA THR A 274 0.61 7.68 -27.02
C THR A 274 -0.73 8.10 -27.64
N TYR A 275 -0.70 8.96 -28.65
CA TYR A 275 -1.90 9.52 -29.26
C TYR A 275 -1.98 9.20 -30.75
N ALA A 276 -3.18 8.84 -31.22
CA ALA A 276 -3.47 8.59 -32.63
C ALA A 276 -4.28 9.75 -33.22
N GLY A 277 -3.75 10.37 -34.28
CA GLY A 277 -4.45 11.46 -35.00
C GLY A 277 -4.68 12.72 -34.17
N VAL A 278 -5.66 13.53 -34.60
CA VAL A 278 -6.02 14.77 -33.92
C VAL A 278 -7.06 14.51 -32.86
N TRP A 279 -6.84 15.02 -31.65
CA TRP A 279 -7.81 14.94 -30.58
C TRP A 279 -8.94 15.95 -30.73
N ASN A 280 -10.16 15.50 -30.61
CA ASN A 280 -11.36 16.37 -30.76
C ASN A 280 -11.80 16.99 -29.41
N GLY A 281 -11.04 16.80 -28.32
CA GLY A 281 -11.33 17.33 -27.00
C GLY A 281 -12.28 16.46 -26.15
N THR A 282 -12.58 15.22 -26.57
CA THR A 282 -13.38 14.26 -25.78
C THR A 282 -12.48 13.32 -24.99
N PHE A 283 -12.95 12.93 -23.80
CA PHE A 283 -12.26 11.96 -22.94
C PHE A 283 -12.81 10.55 -23.16
N GLY A 284 -11.93 9.56 -23.03
CA GLY A 284 -12.27 8.14 -22.99
C GLY A 284 -12.57 7.64 -21.58
N ALA A 285 -12.64 6.31 -21.44
CA ALA A 285 -12.78 5.69 -20.12
C ALA A 285 -11.55 5.94 -19.25
N ALA A 286 -11.76 6.02 -17.93
CA ALA A 286 -10.66 6.20 -16.98
C ALA A 286 -9.72 4.99 -16.99
N GLN A 287 -8.41 5.25 -17.07
CA GLN A 287 -7.35 4.25 -17.13
C GLN A 287 -6.18 4.67 -16.22
N TRP A 288 -5.41 3.70 -15.78
CA TRP A 288 -4.16 4.00 -15.10
C TRP A 288 -3.11 4.52 -16.08
N THR A 289 -2.44 5.60 -15.70
CA THR A 289 -1.30 6.17 -16.45
C THR A 289 -0.30 6.78 -15.48
N SER A 290 0.94 6.93 -15.92
CA SER A 290 1.98 7.71 -15.23
C SER A 290 2.16 9.12 -15.86
N ASP A 291 1.28 9.54 -16.76
CA ASP A 291 1.35 10.84 -17.42
C ASP A 291 1.03 11.98 -16.44
N PRO A 292 1.97 12.91 -16.18
CA PRO A 292 1.80 13.93 -15.16
C PRO A 292 0.71 14.95 -15.49
N ALA A 293 0.45 15.22 -16.77
CA ALA A 293 -0.56 16.20 -17.17
C ALA A 293 -1.99 15.69 -16.86
N TRP A 294 -2.30 14.43 -17.14
CA TRP A 294 -3.62 13.87 -16.85
C TRP A 294 -3.81 13.52 -15.39
N ILE A 295 -2.73 13.21 -14.67
CA ILE A 295 -2.78 13.05 -13.20
C ILE A 295 -3.07 14.42 -12.56
N LEU A 296 -2.42 15.50 -13.00
CA LEU A 296 -2.73 16.85 -12.52
C LEU A 296 -4.15 17.29 -12.89
N TRP A 297 -4.60 17.00 -14.12
CA TRP A 297 -5.98 17.25 -14.54
C TRP A 297 -6.99 16.58 -13.61
N ASP A 298 -6.77 15.30 -13.30
CA ASP A 298 -7.64 14.55 -12.42
C ASP A 298 -7.63 15.11 -10.99
N LEU A 299 -6.46 15.43 -10.44
CA LEU A 299 -6.34 16.07 -9.13
C LEU A 299 -7.12 17.40 -9.06
N LEU A 300 -7.11 18.18 -10.14
CA LEU A 300 -7.82 19.47 -10.20
C LEU A 300 -9.34 19.31 -10.36
N THR A 301 -9.82 18.22 -10.96
CA THR A 301 -11.24 18.06 -11.33
C THR A 301 -11.99 16.97 -10.59
N SER A 302 -11.28 16.07 -9.90
CA SER A 302 -11.91 14.96 -9.17
C SER A 302 -12.41 15.39 -7.80
N ARG A 303 -13.40 14.65 -7.28
CA ARG A 303 -14.00 14.91 -5.98
C ARG A 303 -13.02 14.72 -4.81
N TYR A 304 -12.08 13.80 -4.92
CA TYR A 304 -11.03 13.58 -3.91
C TYR A 304 -9.87 14.57 -4.01
N GLY A 305 -9.84 15.40 -5.07
CA GLY A 305 -8.90 16.50 -5.26
C GLY A 305 -9.58 17.86 -5.07
N PHE A 306 -9.43 18.74 -6.06
CA PHE A 306 -9.94 20.11 -6.02
C PHE A 306 -11.25 20.33 -6.80
N GLY A 307 -11.90 19.26 -7.23
CA GLY A 307 -13.08 19.31 -8.11
C GLY A 307 -14.34 19.96 -7.51
N GLU A 308 -14.38 20.22 -6.20
CA GLU A 308 -15.41 21.04 -5.57
C GLU A 308 -15.24 22.54 -5.89
N HIS A 309 -14.02 22.97 -6.24
CA HIS A 309 -13.66 24.36 -6.50
C HIS A 309 -13.28 24.61 -7.94
N ILE A 310 -12.72 23.63 -8.63
CA ILE A 310 -12.22 23.73 -10.00
C ILE A 310 -13.03 22.79 -10.90
N THR A 311 -13.65 23.34 -11.92
CA THR A 311 -14.40 22.55 -12.91
C THR A 311 -13.58 22.29 -14.16
N ALA A 312 -13.84 21.20 -14.87
CA ALA A 312 -13.17 20.89 -16.14
C ALA A 312 -13.34 21.98 -17.19
N ALA A 313 -14.43 22.78 -17.11
CA ALA A 313 -14.69 23.90 -18.02
C ALA A 313 -13.76 25.09 -17.76
N SER A 314 -13.22 25.22 -16.57
CA SER A 314 -12.26 26.27 -16.20
C SER A 314 -10.80 25.90 -16.49
N LEU A 315 -10.54 24.77 -17.14
CA LEU A 315 -9.19 24.31 -17.52
C LEU A 315 -9.00 24.32 -19.03
N ASP A 316 -7.82 24.73 -19.49
CA ASP A 316 -7.42 24.63 -20.90
C ASP A 316 -6.95 23.21 -21.25
N LYS A 317 -7.88 22.34 -21.59
CA LYS A 317 -7.59 20.93 -21.90
C LYS A 317 -6.58 20.72 -23.04
N PHE A 318 -6.47 21.68 -23.99
CA PHE A 318 -5.53 21.56 -25.10
C PHE A 318 -4.09 21.90 -24.67
N ALA A 319 -3.91 22.81 -23.70
CA ALA A 319 -2.62 23.04 -23.08
C ALA A 319 -2.14 21.80 -22.32
N PHE A 320 -3.02 21.16 -21.54
CA PHE A 320 -2.71 19.88 -20.88
C PHE A 320 -2.40 18.77 -21.88
N PHE A 321 -3.12 18.69 -23.00
CA PHE A 321 -2.84 17.71 -24.05
C PHE A 321 -1.45 17.92 -24.67
N SER A 322 -1.08 19.18 -24.98
CA SER A 322 0.26 19.51 -25.49
C SER A 322 1.36 19.17 -24.49
N ALA A 323 1.14 19.45 -23.20
CA ALA A 323 2.08 19.12 -22.15
C ALA A 323 2.24 17.59 -21.98
N SER A 324 1.15 16.84 -22.09
CA SER A 324 1.18 15.37 -22.07
C SER A 324 1.92 14.79 -23.27
N GLN A 325 1.71 15.33 -24.48
CA GLN A 325 2.47 14.92 -25.67
C GLN A 325 3.97 15.05 -25.44
N TYR A 326 4.42 16.21 -24.91
CA TYR A 326 5.81 16.45 -24.59
C TYR A 326 6.34 15.55 -23.47
N ALA A 327 5.55 15.33 -22.43
CA ALA A 327 5.92 14.45 -21.31
C ALA A 327 6.10 12.99 -21.74
N SER A 328 5.28 12.52 -22.69
CA SER A 328 5.28 11.14 -23.14
C SER A 328 6.29 10.81 -24.26
N GLU A 329 7.03 11.80 -24.77
CA GLU A 329 8.12 11.57 -25.71
C GLU A 329 9.19 10.65 -25.08
N LEU A 330 9.71 9.69 -25.87
CA LEU A 330 10.81 8.84 -25.45
C LEU A 330 12.12 9.60 -25.53
N VAL A 331 12.84 9.63 -24.43
CA VAL A 331 14.17 10.23 -24.30
C VAL A 331 15.16 9.22 -23.73
N LEU A 332 16.47 9.46 -23.93
CA LEU A 332 17.51 8.63 -23.34
C LEU A 332 17.45 8.73 -21.82
N ASP A 333 17.52 7.58 -21.15
CA ASP A 333 17.56 7.50 -19.67
C ASP A 333 18.95 7.81 -19.09
N GLY A 334 19.97 7.91 -19.96
CA GLY A 334 21.37 8.11 -19.58
C GLY A 334 22.12 6.81 -19.18
N PHE A 335 21.44 5.66 -19.26
CA PHE A 335 21.97 4.34 -18.89
C PHE A 335 21.87 3.31 -20.02
N GLY A 336 21.58 3.75 -21.22
CA GLY A 336 21.53 2.93 -22.44
C GLY A 336 20.10 2.51 -22.87
N GLY A 337 19.08 2.99 -22.19
CA GLY A 337 17.67 2.76 -22.51
C GLY A 337 16.94 4.04 -22.90
N TYR A 338 15.62 3.89 -23.10
CA TYR A 338 14.68 4.96 -23.34
C TYR A 338 13.53 4.90 -22.35
N GLU A 339 13.08 6.06 -21.92
CA GLU A 339 11.91 6.20 -21.04
C GLU A 339 11.08 7.44 -21.42
N PRO A 340 9.83 7.58 -20.94
CA PRO A 340 9.08 8.83 -21.10
C PRO A 340 9.87 9.99 -20.51
N ARG A 341 9.80 11.15 -21.19
CA ARG A 341 10.49 12.36 -20.72
C ARG A 341 10.15 12.69 -19.28
N PHE A 342 8.87 12.60 -18.93
CA PHE A 342 8.38 12.77 -17.56
C PHE A 342 7.35 11.70 -17.23
N SER A 343 7.43 11.19 -16.04
CA SER A 343 6.44 10.31 -15.41
C SER A 343 6.16 10.79 -13.99
N CYS A 344 4.95 10.55 -13.51
CA CYS A 344 4.50 10.93 -12.18
C CYS A 344 3.95 9.70 -11.45
N ASN A 345 4.55 9.37 -10.31
CA ASN A 345 4.08 8.32 -9.42
C ASN A 345 4.18 8.84 -7.98
N CYS A 346 3.08 9.28 -7.42
CA CYS A 346 3.03 9.83 -6.08
C CYS A 346 1.98 9.13 -5.21
N ASN A 347 2.18 9.22 -3.91
CA ASN A 347 1.22 8.84 -2.89
C ASN A 347 1.00 10.06 -1.99
N ILE A 348 -0.19 10.66 -2.10
CA ILE A 348 -0.58 11.83 -1.32
C ILE A 348 -1.36 11.33 -0.10
N GLN A 349 -0.74 11.38 1.08
CA GLN A 349 -1.31 10.83 2.33
C GLN A 349 -1.69 11.92 3.33
N THR A 350 -1.14 13.11 3.18
CA THR A 350 -1.33 14.22 4.11
C THR A 350 -2.07 15.37 3.46
N GLN A 351 -2.88 16.07 4.25
CA GLN A 351 -3.47 17.32 3.82
C GLN A 351 -2.36 18.38 3.76
N GLU A 352 -2.06 18.87 2.56
CA GLU A 352 -1.11 19.94 2.30
C GLU A 352 -1.81 21.17 1.75
N ASP A 353 -1.08 22.30 1.74
CA ASP A 353 -1.53 23.51 1.06
C ASP A 353 -1.76 23.23 -0.44
N ALA A 354 -2.94 23.60 -0.94
CA ALA A 354 -3.34 23.32 -2.31
C ALA A 354 -2.39 23.93 -3.35
N TYR A 355 -1.92 25.15 -3.10
CA TYR A 355 -1.00 25.84 -4.00
C TYR A 355 0.36 25.14 -4.06
N LYS A 356 0.87 24.69 -2.89
CA LYS A 356 2.11 23.93 -2.81
C LYS A 356 2.00 22.61 -3.58
N LEU A 357 0.93 21.84 -3.35
CA LEU A 357 0.72 20.55 -4.04
C LEU A 357 0.62 20.71 -5.56
N ILE A 358 -0.11 21.73 -6.04
CA ILE A 358 -0.20 22.02 -7.48
C ILE A 358 1.18 22.38 -8.05
N ASN A 359 1.97 23.19 -7.36
CA ASN A 359 3.32 23.55 -7.80
C ASN A 359 4.27 22.34 -7.80
N ASP A 360 4.21 21.48 -6.77
CA ASP A 360 5.00 20.26 -6.69
C ASP A 360 4.66 19.32 -7.86
N MET A 361 3.37 19.14 -8.16
CA MET A 361 2.91 18.39 -9.34
C MET A 361 3.40 19.01 -10.65
N CYS A 362 3.29 20.33 -10.81
CA CYS A 362 3.76 21.06 -11.99
C CYS A 362 5.27 20.95 -12.18
N SER A 363 6.05 20.93 -11.09
CA SER A 363 7.50 20.77 -11.13
C SER A 363 7.95 19.44 -11.72
N THR A 364 7.13 18.38 -11.55
CA THR A 364 7.42 17.03 -12.07
C THR A 364 7.67 17.01 -13.58
N PHE A 365 6.96 17.85 -14.34
CA PHE A 365 7.06 17.90 -15.80
C PHE A 365 7.34 19.31 -16.35
N ARG A 366 7.87 20.20 -15.49
CA ARG A 366 8.31 21.55 -15.85
C ARG A 366 7.23 22.39 -16.52
N VAL A 367 6.07 22.50 -15.89
CA VAL A 367 5.01 23.41 -16.31
C VAL A 367 4.79 24.50 -15.27
N MET A 368 4.37 25.65 -15.74
CA MET A 368 3.94 26.76 -14.90
C MET A 368 2.42 26.94 -15.06
N PRO A 369 1.63 26.77 -14.00
CA PRO A 369 0.20 27.02 -14.05
C PRO A 369 -0.07 28.52 -13.96
N PHE A 370 -0.99 29.04 -14.77
CA PHE A 370 -1.43 30.44 -14.67
C PHE A 370 -2.88 30.62 -15.15
N TRP A 371 -3.52 31.66 -14.66
CA TRP A 371 -4.84 32.05 -15.14
C TRP A 371 -4.70 32.92 -16.37
N GLY A 372 -5.33 32.51 -17.47
CA GLY A 372 -5.33 33.25 -18.71
C GLY A 372 -6.66 33.08 -19.46
N LEU A 373 -7.21 34.17 -19.98
CA LEU A 373 -8.46 34.16 -20.76
C LEU A 373 -9.66 33.46 -20.10
N GLY A 374 -9.74 33.54 -18.75
CA GLY A 374 -10.82 32.94 -17.98
C GLY A 374 -10.69 31.43 -17.69
N SER A 375 -9.54 30.84 -18.02
CA SER A 375 -9.22 29.45 -17.71
C SER A 375 -7.85 29.31 -17.05
N LEU A 376 -7.67 28.25 -16.27
CA LEU A 376 -6.37 27.80 -15.78
C LEU A 376 -5.69 27.04 -16.91
N THR A 377 -4.54 27.52 -17.32
CA THR A 377 -3.70 26.91 -18.37
C THR A 377 -2.33 26.57 -17.84
N VAL A 378 -1.57 25.77 -18.57
CA VAL A 378 -0.19 25.40 -18.23
C VAL A 378 0.75 25.80 -19.37
N ALA A 379 1.86 26.45 -19.03
CA ALA A 379 2.95 26.73 -19.95
C ALA A 379 4.06 25.69 -19.74
N GLN A 380 4.44 25.00 -20.80
CA GLN A 380 5.48 23.97 -20.78
C GLN A 380 6.85 24.61 -21.05
N ASP A 381 7.80 24.40 -20.14
CA ASP A 381 9.21 24.71 -20.38
C ASP A 381 9.78 23.72 -21.40
N LYS A 382 9.89 24.15 -22.64
CA LYS A 382 10.41 23.39 -23.77
C LYS A 382 10.96 24.33 -24.85
N PRO A 383 11.90 23.89 -25.71
CA PRO A 383 12.33 24.64 -26.87
C PRO A 383 11.15 24.90 -27.82
N VAL A 384 10.86 26.16 -28.07
CA VAL A 384 9.83 26.63 -29.02
C VAL A 384 10.30 27.89 -29.70
N ASP A 385 9.71 28.22 -30.86
CA ASP A 385 9.96 29.48 -31.52
C ASP A 385 9.46 30.65 -30.65
N PRO A 386 10.19 31.80 -30.64
CA PRO A 386 9.77 32.96 -29.88
C PRO A 386 8.39 33.47 -30.30
N ALA A 387 7.53 33.76 -29.36
CA ALA A 387 6.19 34.28 -29.61
C ALA A 387 6.22 35.75 -30.05
N TYR A 388 7.24 36.48 -29.62
CA TYR A 388 7.36 37.92 -29.91
C TYR A 388 8.81 38.39 -29.83
N LEU A 389 9.16 39.42 -30.67
CA LEU A 389 10.47 40.07 -30.65
C LEU A 389 10.36 41.44 -29.99
N PHE A 390 11.11 41.69 -28.93
CA PHE A 390 11.24 42.98 -28.29
C PHE A 390 12.52 43.69 -28.72
N THR A 391 12.35 44.97 -29.05
CA THR A 391 13.43 45.85 -29.46
C THR A 391 13.26 47.23 -28.80
N LEU A 392 14.22 48.14 -28.91
CA LEU A 392 14.08 49.52 -28.40
C LEU A 392 12.91 50.29 -29.05
N ALA A 393 12.36 49.81 -30.17
CA ALA A 393 11.22 50.42 -30.81
C ALA A 393 9.86 50.08 -30.22
N ASN A 394 9.76 49.00 -29.48
CA ASN A 394 8.49 48.51 -28.86
C ASN A 394 8.54 48.34 -27.37
N VAL A 395 9.56 48.87 -26.70
CA VAL A 395 9.68 49.03 -25.25
C VAL A 395 9.64 50.51 -24.89
N THR A 396 9.47 50.84 -23.61
CA THR A 396 9.49 52.23 -23.12
C THR A 396 10.89 52.83 -23.24
N GLU A 397 11.01 54.18 -23.08
CA GLU A 397 12.28 54.91 -23.13
C GLU A 397 13.31 54.41 -22.11
N GLU A 398 12.89 53.74 -21.05
CA GLU A 398 13.79 53.16 -20.03
C GLU A 398 14.63 52.00 -20.62
N GLY A 399 14.18 51.40 -21.75
CA GLY A 399 14.89 50.32 -22.40
C GLY A 399 14.93 49.02 -21.59
N PHE A 400 16.05 48.29 -21.73
CA PHE A 400 16.27 47.00 -21.06
C PHE A 400 17.17 47.14 -19.84
N SER A 401 16.77 46.56 -18.72
CA SER A 401 17.56 46.45 -17.50
C SER A 401 17.98 44.98 -17.28
N TYR A 402 19.24 44.78 -16.96
CA TYR A 402 19.85 43.45 -16.81
C TYR A 402 20.32 43.20 -15.38
N SER A 403 19.98 42.03 -14.85
CA SER A 403 20.50 41.54 -13.58
C SER A 403 20.99 40.10 -13.70
N ASN A 404 22.08 39.77 -13.03
CA ASN A 404 22.71 38.46 -13.08
C ASN A 404 22.78 37.81 -11.71
N SER A 405 22.67 36.47 -11.64
CA SER A 405 22.97 35.71 -10.43
C SER A 405 24.49 35.69 -10.15
N SER A 406 24.89 35.64 -8.88
CA SER A 406 26.30 35.56 -8.49
C SER A 406 26.88 34.18 -8.86
N LEU A 407 28.08 34.17 -9.44
CA LEU A 407 28.81 32.93 -9.74
C LEU A 407 29.06 32.03 -8.51
N LYS A 408 29.17 32.64 -7.31
CA LYS A 408 29.38 31.90 -6.06
C LYS A 408 28.18 31.13 -5.56
N THR A 409 26.98 31.45 -6.05
CA THR A 409 25.73 30.83 -5.64
C THR A 409 25.20 29.81 -6.64
N ARG A 410 25.84 29.70 -7.82
CA ARG A 410 25.39 28.77 -8.88
C ARG A 410 25.87 27.36 -8.60
N PRO A 411 24.97 26.41 -8.38
CA PRO A 411 25.36 25.01 -8.15
C PRO A 411 26.00 24.38 -9.39
N ASN A 412 27.03 23.58 -9.16
CA ASN A 412 27.67 22.76 -10.17
C ASN A 412 27.64 21.27 -9.81
N VAL A 413 27.05 20.94 -8.67
CA VAL A 413 26.70 19.58 -8.25
C VAL A 413 25.26 19.56 -7.78
N ALA A 414 24.43 18.73 -8.40
CA ALA A 414 23.05 18.49 -7.98
C ALA A 414 22.93 17.07 -7.42
N VAL A 415 22.40 16.97 -6.19
CA VAL A 415 22.04 15.69 -5.59
C VAL A 415 20.54 15.59 -5.57
N VAL A 416 19.99 14.70 -6.39
CA VAL A 416 18.55 14.55 -6.59
C VAL A 416 18.09 13.28 -5.89
N SER A 417 17.23 13.41 -4.88
CA SER A 417 16.58 12.27 -4.22
C SER A 417 15.32 11.88 -4.97
N TYR A 418 15.11 10.59 -5.17
CA TYR A 418 13.92 10.02 -5.79
C TYR A 418 13.56 8.67 -5.17
N LEU A 419 12.33 8.19 -5.38
CA LEU A 419 11.88 6.88 -4.88
C LEU A 419 12.22 5.77 -5.89
N ASP A 420 13.10 4.84 -5.52
CA ASP A 420 13.34 3.63 -6.31
C ASP A 420 12.27 2.57 -5.97
N LEU A 421 11.49 2.17 -6.98
CA LEU A 421 10.39 1.22 -6.78
C LEU A 421 10.88 -0.23 -6.58
N GLU A 422 12.09 -0.58 -7.03
CA GLU A 422 12.65 -1.92 -6.81
C GLU A 422 13.27 -2.03 -5.42
N LEU A 423 14.03 -1.03 -5.01
CA LEU A 423 14.58 -0.94 -3.65
C LEU A 423 13.52 -0.55 -2.62
N ARG A 424 12.42 0.09 -3.06
CA ARG A 424 11.33 0.61 -2.23
C ARG A 424 11.82 1.60 -1.18
N ASP A 425 12.82 2.37 -1.55
CA ASP A 425 13.48 3.33 -0.69
C ASP A 425 13.86 4.59 -1.47
N THR A 426 14.12 5.68 -0.75
CA THR A 426 14.63 6.91 -1.32
C THR A 426 16.12 6.78 -1.60
N VAL A 427 16.48 6.97 -2.86
CA VAL A 427 17.87 6.92 -3.33
C VAL A 427 18.27 8.26 -3.94
N PHE A 428 19.57 8.43 -4.21
CA PHE A 428 20.13 9.67 -4.70
C PHE A 428 20.82 9.47 -6.04
N GLU A 429 20.56 10.37 -6.98
CA GLU A 429 21.34 10.53 -8.21
C GLU A 429 22.18 11.81 -8.11
N VAL A 430 23.45 11.71 -8.44
CA VAL A 430 24.40 12.85 -8.40
C VAL A 430 24.76 13.25 -9.82
N VAL A 431 24.57 14.52 -10.12
CA VAL A 431 24.93 15.12 -11.41
C VAL A 431 25.97 16.20 -11.17
N GLU A 432 27.02 16.21 -11.98
CA GLU A 432 28.19 17.07 -11.80
C GLU A 432 28.55 17.78 -13.11
N ASP A 433 28.89 19.08 -13.01
CA ASP A 433 29.54 19.86 -14.06
C ASP A 433 31.05 19.92 -13.78
N ALA A 434 31.79 18.94 -14.28
CA ALA A 434 33.23 18.79 -14.02
C ALA A 434 34.05 20.05 -14.45
N GLU A 435 33.61 20.76 -15.49
CA GLU A 435 34.30 21.98 -15.95
C GLU A 435 34.19 23.11 -14.92
N ASN A 436 32.98 23.35 -14.41
CA ASN A 436 32.74 24.40 -13.41
C ASN A 436 33.28 24.01 -12.03
N ILE A 437 33.29 22.72 -11.69
CA ILE A 437 33.94 22.22 -10.44
C ILE A 437 35.44 22.54 -10.48
N ALA A 438 36.11 22.29 -11.63
CA ALA A 438 37.55 22.57 -11.77
C ALA A 438 37.87 24.08 -11.65
N LYS A 439 36.95 24.98 -12.06
CA LYS A 439 37.13 26.44 -12.03
C LYS A 439 36.76 27.07 -10.68
N TYR A 440 35.70 26.63 -10.06
CA TYR A 440 35.06 27.31 -8.94
C TYR A 440 34.98 26.48 -7.64
N GLY A 441 35.45 25.22 -7.67
CA GLY A 441 35.24 24.27 -6.59
C GLY A 441 33.83 23.71 -6.58
N VAL A 442 33.53 22.84 -5.62
CA VAL A 442 32.21 22.18 -5.48
C VAL A 442 31.21 23.15 -4.84
N ILE A 443 30.13 23.41 -5.54
CA ILE A 443 28.95 24.15 -5.06
C ILE A 443 27.76 23.22 -5.23
N LYS A 444 27.30 22.65 -4.10
CA LYS A 444 26.29 21.59 -4.07
C LYS A 444 24.88 22.17 -3.87
N THR A 445 23.89 21.60 -4.56
CA THR A 445 22.46 21.75 -4.26
C THR A 445 21.83 20.38 -4.03
N GLU A 446 20.81 20.32 -3.16
CA GLU A 446 20.05 19.10 -2.88
C GLU A 446 18.59 19.32 -3.24
N ILE A 447 18.01 18.39 -3.98
CA ILE A 447 16.65 18.49 -4.51
C ILE A 447 15.92 17.18 -4.25
N SER A 448 14.72 17.28 -3.70
CA SER A 448 13.79 16.15 -3.65
C SER A 448 12.91 16.18 -4.91
N ALA A 449 13.07 15.18 -5.78
CA ALA A 449 12.28 15.07 -7.00
C ALA A 449 10.90 14.51 -6.66
N PHE A 450 9.91 15.40 -6.52
CA PHE A 450 8.53 15.01 -6.23
C PHE A 450 8.01 14.04 -7.29
N ALA A 451 7.30 12.98 -6.86
CA ALA A 451 6.67 11.98 -7.73
C ALA A 451 7.60 11.28 -8.74
N CYS A 452 8.91 11.44 -8.62
CA CYS A 452 9.90 10.80 -9.49
C CYS A 452 10.25 9.41 -8.97
N THR A 453 10.13 8.41 -9.85
CA THR A 453 10.45 7.01 -9.55
C THR A 453 11.46 6.42 -10.55
N SER A 454 12.04 7.25 -11.40
CA SER A 454 13.03 6.88 -12.41
C SER A 454 14.37 7.54 -12.12
N ARG A 455 15.44 6.75 -12.14
CA ARG A 455 16.81 7.23 -12.06
C ARG A 455 17.17 8.17 -13.22
N GLY A 456 16.73 7.82 -14.45
CA GLY A 456 16.98 8.66 -15.63
C GLY A 456 16.27 10.01 -15.54
N GLN A 457 15.02 10.04 -15.06
CA GLN A 457 14.30 11.31 -14.82
C GLN A 457 14.98 12.14 -13.72
N ALA A 458 15.41 11.52 -12.60
CA ALA A 458 16.15 12.21 -11.54
C ALA A 458 17.45 12.83 -12.07
N ARG A 459 18.19 12.11 -12.92
CA ARG A 459 19.38 12.63 -13.60
C ARG A 459 19.07 13.84 -14.47
N ARG A 460 18.03 13.77 -15.32
CA ARG A 460 17.62 14.90 -16.16
C ARG A 460 17.15 16.12 -15.36
N ILE A 461 16.56 15.93 -14.18
CA ILE A 461 16.24 17.02 -13.26
C ILE A 461 17.53 17.70 -12.78
N GLY A 462 18.53 16.93 -12.34
CA GLY A 462 19.82 17.44 -11.93
C GLY A 462 20.55 18.18 -13.06
N GLU A 463 20.60 17.59 -14.26
CA GLU A 463 21.18 18.21 -15.45
C GLU A 463 20.48 19.52 -15.80
N TRP A 464 19.16 19.56 -15.78
CA TRP A 464 18.40 20.77 -16.07
C TRP A 464 18.74 21.90 -15.07
N ILE A 465 18.83 21.62 -13.79
CA ILE A 465 19.15 22.63 -12.77
C ILE A 465 20.56 23.20 -12.99
N ILE A 466 21.55 22.33 -13.20
CA ILE A 466 22.94 22.76 -13.41
C ILE A 466 23.06 23.58 -14.68
N TYR A 467 22.42 23.15 -15.78
CA TYR A 467 22.52 23.84 -17.06
C TYR A 467 21.70 25.13 -17.11
N SER A 468 20.53 25.20 -16.47
CA SER A 468 19.78 26.44 -16.32
C SER A 468 20.59 27.48 -15.57
N GLU A 469 21.21 27.12 -14.44
CA GLU A 469 22.07 28.04 -13.67
C GLU A 469 23.34 28.44 -14.43
N ARG A 470 23.83 27.59 -15.32
CA ARG A 470 25.00 27.89 -16.16
C ARG A 470 24.69 28.80 -17.32
N TYR A 471 23.56 28.59 -18.03
CA TYR A 471 23.27 29.23 -19.30
C TYR A 471 22.18 30.31 -19.20
N GLU A 472 21.23 30.18 -18.26
CA GLU A 472 20.08 31.05 -18.06
C GLU A 472 20.29 31.95 -16.82
N ASN A 473 21.43 32.61 -16.76
CA ASN A 473 21.88 33.33 -15.55
C ASN A 473 21.59 34.82 -15.57
N GLU A 474 20.92 35.33 -16.59
CA GLU A 474 20.61 36.73 -16.78
C GLU A 474 19.10 36.96 -16.80
N THR A 475 18.63 37.92 -16.02
CA THR A 475 17.24 38.39 -16.03
C THR A 475 17.17 39.72 -16.73
N ILE A 476 16.26 39.85 -17.72
CA ILE A 476 16.01 41.08 -18.46
C ILE A 476 14.66 41.65 -18.02
N THR A 477 14.66 42.89 -17.55
CA THR A 477 13.43 43.60 -17.14
C THR A 477 13.22 44.79 -18.06
N PHE A 478 12.01 44.95 -18.59
CA PHE A 478 11.60 46.06 -19.42
C PHE A 478 10.09 46.29 -19.33
N THR A 479 9.65 47.48 -19.74
CA THR A 479 8.24 47.84 -19.81
C THR A 479 7.85 48.02 -21.29
N THR A 480 6.68 47.50 -21.64
CA THR A 480 6.18 47.56 -23.02
C THR A 480 4.72 48.01 -23.07
N SER A 481 4.18 48.24 -24.29
CA SER A 481 2.79 48.62 -24.47
C SER A 481 1.82 47.48 -24.15
N ILE A 482 0.55 47.82 -23.89
CA ILE A 482 -0.53 46.88 -23.63
C ILE A 482 -0.72 45.91 -24.82
N ASP A 483 -0.45 46.35 -26.05
CA ASP A 483 -0.60 45.53 -27.26
C ASP A 483 0.30 44.30 -27.26
N ALA A 484 1.53 44.42 -26.74
CA ALA A 484 2.41 43.27 -26.57
C ALA A 484 1.87 42.32 -25.50
N GLY A 485 1.25 42.83 -24.44
CA GLY A 485 0.62 42.02 -23.35
C GLY A 485 -0.61 41.23 -23.82
N VAL A 486 -1.23 41.57 -24.94
CA VAL A 486 -2.30 40.78 -25.55
C VAL A 486 -1.73 39.55 -26.31
N VAL A 487 -0.53 39.68 -26.86
CA VAL A 487 0.10 38.63 -27.69
C VAL A 487 0.93 37.67 -26.84
N VAL A 488 1.69 38.21 -25.89
CA VAL A 488 2.62 37.41 -25.05
C VAL A 488 1.96 36.96 -23.75
N ARG A 489 2.08 35.69 -23.48
CA ARG A 489 1.56 35.03 -22.22
C ARG A 489 2.70 34.65 -21.32
N PRO A 490 2.45 34.54 -19.99
CA PRO A 490 3.43 33.99 -19.06
C PRO A 490 3.93 32.61 -19.50
N GLY A 491 5.25 32.35 -19.38
CA GLY A 491 5.90 31.10 -19.76
C GLY A 491 6.18 30.92 -21.25
N GLN A 492 5.87 31.91 -22.12
CA GLN A 492 6.25 31.87 -23.54
C GLN A 492 7.69 32.37 -23.72
N VAL A 493 8.38 31.77 -24.67
CA VAL A 493 9.70 32.24 -25.14
C VAL A 493 9.54 33.53 -25.91
N ILE A 494 10.36 34.52 -25.60
CA ILE A 494 10.43 35.80 -26.29
C ILE A 494 11.86 36.05 -26.76
N GLU A 495 12.00 36.83 -27.81
CA GLU A 495 13.31 37.26 -28.31
C GLU A 495 13.55 38.72 -27.95
N VAL A 496 14.74 39.05 -27.48
CA VAL A 496 15.14 40.41 -27.17
C VAL A 496 16.31 40.82 -28.06
N ALA A 497 16.16 41.93 -28.81
CA ALA A 497 17.22 42.53 -29.59
C ALA A 497 17.61 43.87 -29.00
N ASP A 498 18.75 43.91 -28.27
CA ASP A 498 19.31 45.12 -27.65
C ASP A 498 20.66 45.46 -28.28
N PRO A 499 20.75 46.56 -29.05
CA PRO A 499 22.00 46.97 -29.71
C PRO A 499 23.10 47.36 -28.70
N VAL A 500 22.73 47.79 -27.47
CA VAL A 500 23.69 48.24 -26.45
C VAL A 500 24.46 47.08 -25.85
N LYS A 501 23.81 45.94 -25.69
CA LYS A 501 24.42 44.75 -25.13
C LYS A 501 24.78 43.73 -26.20
N ALA A 502 25.74 44.11 -27.06
CA ALA A 502 26.36 43.31 -28.13
C ALA A 502 25.66 43.23 -29.49
N GLY A 503 24.60 43.98 -29.74
CA GLY A 503 23.89 44.00 -31.04
C GLY A 503 23.33 42.64 -31.46
N ALA A 504 23.34 41.65 -30.58
CA ALA A 504 22.92 40.28 -30.86
C ALA A 504 21.50 40.04 -30.35
N ARG A 505 20.78 39.18 -31.06
CA ARG A 505 19.52 38.63 -30.60
C ARG A 505 19.76 37.79 -29.34
N ARG A 506 18.86 37.91 -28.38
CA ARG A 506 18.85 37.11 -27.15
C ARG A 506 17.45 36.57 -26.91
N GLY A 507 17.34 35.31 -26.68
CA GLY A 507 16.08 34.60 -26.40
C GLY A 507 16.05 34.09 -24.97
#